data_bf80fb0fcf90e9d08cdeea463f3cbe5f
#
_entry.id   bf80fb0fcf90e9d08cdeea463f3cbe5f
#
_cell.length_a   1.000
_cell.length_b   1.000
_cell.length_c   1.000
_cell.angle_alpha   90.00
_cell.angle_beta   90.00
_cell.angle_gamma   90.00
#
_symmetry.space_group_name_H-M   'P 1'
#
loop_
_entity.id
_entity.type
_entity.pdbx_description
1 polymer ?
#
loop_
_entity_poly.entity_id
_entity_poly.type
_entity_poly.pdbx_seq_one_letter_code
_entity_poly.pdbx_strand_id
1 'polypeptide(L)'
;ADSLYSSSSGRRKYNLTDDKFSETATVEEFALNYYLKQDNYRGVHGENVVIPALYFLLLWEEIYDDEVPLVFQSKYQAFPLDFFEKDFYINRKSKLDNKLEKIQKYKKDQLINHIKTTYETKNGIKNPCVEWNSYIYNEEILIKIGIAFGPQKLVEIFRVILTQGLKSVKTGMPDLFLWKENGKSKYKEKFYYAEIDSIKLVEVKSVNDKLSDNQKFWLKTFCENGINVEVLHIK
;
A
#
# COMPACT_ATOMS: atom_id res chain seq x y z
N ALA A 1 -16.35 -28.87 -13.81
CA ALA A 1 -16.43 -27.87 -12.75
C ALA A 1 -17.64 -26.99 -13.03
N ASP A 2 -18.74 -27.28 -12.36
CA ASP A 2 -20.03 -26.62 -12.57
C ASP A 2 -20.06 -25.30 -11.76
N SER A 3 -20.22 -24.20 -12.48
CA SER A 3 -20.39 -22.87 -11.89
C SER A 3 -21.83 -22.71 -11.40
N LEU A 4 -22.04 -22.66 -10.11
CA LEU A 4 -23.32 -22.25 -9.53
C LEU A 4 -23.43 -20.71 -9.57
N TYR A 5 -24.30 -20.21 -10.42
CA TYR A 5 -24.68 -18.81 -10.50
C TYR A 5 -25.64 -18.48 -9.35
N SER A 6 -25.27 -17.52 -8.48
CA SER A 6 -26.20 -16.74 -7.68
C SER A 6 -26.07 -15.27 -8.02
N SER A 7 -27.13 -14.69 -8.56
CA SER A 7 -27.23 -13.30 -8.97
C SER A 7 -27.51 -12.42 -7.76
N SER A 8 -26.46 -11.76 -7.23
CA SER A 8 -26.60 -10.47 -6.56
C SER A 8 -25.19 -9.82 -6.50
N SER A 9 -25.01 -8.76 -7.25
CA SER A 9 -23.76 -8.04 -7.56
C SER A 9 -22.80 -8.87 -8.45
N GLY A 10 -22.51 -8.39 -9.65
CA GLY A 10 -21.83 -9.10 -10.75
C GLY A 10 -20.35 -9.48 -10.54
N ARG A 11 -19.95 -9.87 -9.32
CA ARG A 11 -18.62 -10.39 -9.02
C ARG A 11 -18.66 -11.91 -8.99
N ARG A 12 -17.80 -12.54 -9.80
CA ARG A 12 -17.62 -13.99 -9.76
C ARG A 12 -17.03 -14.42 -8.43
N LYS A 13 -17.53 -15.52 -7.87
CA LYS A 13 -17.00 -16.16 -6.67
C LYS A 13 -16.30 -17.45 -7.03
N TYR A 14 -15.18 -17.74 -6.41
CA TYR A 14 -14.35 -18.92 -6.63
C TYR A 14 -14.38 -19.82 -5.40
N ASN A 15 -14.41 -21.16 -5.63
CA ASN A 15 -14.39 -22.10 -4.51
C ASN A 15 -12.94 -22.41 -4.12
N LEU A 16 -12.63 -22.19 -2.85
CA LEU A 16 -11.40 -22.66 -2.21
C LEU A 16 -11.61 -24.11 -1.80
N THR A 17 -11.14 -25.07 -2.62
CA THR A 17 -11.22 -26.48 -2.27
C THR A 17 -10.12 -26.87 -1.30
N ASP A 18 -10.42 -26.88 0.00
CA ASP A 18 -9.85 -27.82 0.95
C ASP A 18 -11.01 -28.32 1.82
N ASP A 19 -11.18 -29.64 1.87
CA ASP A 19 -12.27 -30.39 2.46
C ASP A 19 -12.73 -29.85 3.84
N LYS A 20 -13.73 -29.01 3.90
CA LYS A 20 -14.77 -28.93 4.93
C LYS A 20 -15.61 -27.64 4.93
N PHE A 21 -15.19 -26.56 4.27
CA PHE A 21 -16.01 -25.34 4.12
C PHE A 21 -15.91 -24.81 2.71
N SER A 22 -17.02 -24.77 1.97
CA SER A 22 -17.11 -24.06 0.69
C SER A 22 -17.24 -22.56 0.95
N GLU A 23 -16.13 -21.88 1.29
CA GLU A 23 -16.10 -20.43 1.29
C GLU A 23 -15.95 -19.93 -0.15
N THR A 24 -16.88 -19.10 -0.57
CA THR A 24 -16.79 -18.41 -1.86
C THR A 24 -15.86 -17.22 -1.72
N ALA A 25 -14.69 -17.29 -2.33
CA ALA A 25 -13.68 -16.22 -2.32
C ALA A 25 -13.85 -15.25 -3.51
N THR A 26 -13.42 -14.02 -3.33
CA THR A 26 -13.21 -13.10 -4.46
C THR A 26 -12.02 -13.55 -5.30
N VAL A 27 -11.85 -12.97 -6.50
CA VAL A 27 -10.72 -13.29 -7.37
C VAL A 27 -9.38 -12.90 -6.72
N GLU A 28 -9.36 -11.82 -5.98
CA GLU A 28 -8.20 -11.32 -5.26
C GLU A 28 -7.83 -12.23 -4.07
N GLU A 29 -8.82 -12.68 -3.30
CA GLU A 29 -8.63 -13.64 -2.20
C GLU A 29 -8.12 -15.00 -2.73
N PHE A 30 -8.65 -15.46 -3.85
CA PHE A 30 -8.18 -16.65 -4.50
C PHE A 30 -6.71 -16.52 -4.95
N ALA A 31 -6.37 -15.40 -5.60
CA ALA A 31 -5.01 -15.10 -6.01
C ALA A 31 -4.04 -15.02 -4.83
N LEU A 32 -4.44 -14.34 -3.75
CA LEU A 32 -3.63 -14.25 -2.54
C LEU A 32 -3.34 -15.62 -1.94
N ASN A 33 -4.37 -16.47 -1.80
CA ASN A 33 -4.21 -17.85 -1.30
C ASN A 33 -3.30 -18.69 -2.20
N TYR A 34 -3.35 -18.51 -3.52
CA TYR A 34 -2.46 -19.19 -4.46
C TYR A 34 -0.98 -18.87 -4.12
N TYR A 35 -0.63 -17.59 -3.96
CA TYR A 35 0.75 -17.21 -3.63
C TYR A 35 1.16 -17.67 -2.22
N LEU A 36 0.29 -17.57 -1.23
CA LEU A 36 0.57 -17.99 0.14
C LEU A 36 0.86 -19.51 0.24
N LYS A 37 0.25 -20.32 -0.64
CA LYS A 37 0.44 -21.78 -0.67
C LYS A 37 1.71 -22.21 -1.43
N GLN A 38 2.07 -21.53 -2.52
CA GLN A 38 3.09 -22.04 -3.44
C GLN A 38 4.51 -21.53 -3.18
N ASP A 39 4.72 -20.26 -2.87
CA ASP A 39 6.04 -19.64 -2.94
C ASP A 39 6.59 -19.09 -1.62
N ASN A 40 6.03 -19.47 -0.48
CA ASN A 40 6.36 -18.89 0.82
C ASN A 40 6.21 -17.36 0.89
N TYR A 41 5.35 -16.82 0.05
CA TYR A 41 4.98 -15.42 0.16
C TYR A 41 4.12 -15.18 1.42
N ARG A 42 4.24 -13.97 1.94
CA ARG A 42 3.25 -13.31 2.79
C ARG A 42 2.65 -12.18 1.99
N GLY A 43 1.44 -11.77 2.30
CA GLY A 43 0.84 -10.69 1.54
C GLY A 43 -0.50 -10.25 2.06
N VAL A 44 -0.95 -9.16 1.47
CA VAL A 44 -2.26 -8.56 1.72
C VAL A 44 -2.88 -8.08 0.41
N HIS A 45 -4.20 -8.06 0.35
CA HIS A 45 -4.92 -7.28 -0.64
C HIS A 45 -4.84 -5.81 -0.20
N GLY A 46 -4.02 -5.03 -0.86
CA GLY A 46 -3.62 -3.69 -0.39
C GLY A 46 -3.96 -2.56 -1.35
N GLU A 47 -4.77 -2.84 -2.39
CA GLU A 47 -5.25 -1.85 -3.35
C GLU A 47 -5.82 -0.61 -2.63
N ASN A 48 -5.40 0.57 -3.04
CA ASN A 48 -5.89 1.86 -2.53
C ASN A 48 -5.64 2.15 -1.03
N VAL A 49 -5.02 1.25 -0.27
CA VAL A 49 -4.80 1.42 1.17
C VAL A 49 -3.33 1.56 1.53
N VAL A 50 -2.49 0.62 1.09
CA VAL A 50 -1.11 0.49 1.59
C VAL A 50 -0.23 1.66 1.20
N ILE A 51 -0.18 2.03 -0.08
CA ILE A 51 0.66 3.15 -0.54
C ILE A 51 0.16 4.48 0.00
N PRO A 52 -1.14 4.81 -0.02
CA PRO A 52 -1.65 6.01 0.65
C PRO A 52 -1.32 6.06 2.14
N ALA A 53 -1.40 4.94 2.87
CA ALA A 53 -1.07 4.91 4.29
C ALA A 53 0.42 5.18 4.54
N LEU A 54 1.33 4.54 3.80
CA LEU A 54 2.78 4.77 3.91
C LEU A 54 3.15 6.21 3.54
N TYR A 55 2.55 6.74 2.46
CA TYR A 55 2.72 8.13 2.04
C TYR A 55 2.31 9.09 3.17
N PHE A 56 1.14 8.85 3.77
CA PHE A 56 0.59 9.69 4.83
C PHE A 56 1.43 9.62 6.11
N LEU A 57 1.85 8.43 6.53
CA LEU A 57 2.67 8.24 7.73
C LEU A 57 4.06 8.88 7.59
N LEU A 58 4.68 8.76 6.43
CA LEU A 58 6.05 9.25 6.21
C LEU A 58 6.13 10.75 5.93
N LEU A 59 5.03 11.36 5.48
CA LEU A 59 4.93 12.79 5.17
C LEU A 59 3.98 13.55 6.10
N TRP A 60 3.67 12.97 7.26
CA TRP A 60 2.68 13.52 8.19
C TRP A 60 2.87 15.00 8.49
N GLU A 61 4.09 15.39 8.89
CA GLU A 61 4.38 16.76 9.32
C GLU A 61 4.27 17.75 8.14
N GLU A 62 4.64 17.31 6.93
CA GLU A 62 4.52 18.11 5.73
C GLU A 62 3.08 18.24 5.23
N ILE A 63 2.25 17.20 5.46
CA ILE A 63 0.82 17.24 5.14
C ILE A 63 0.09 18.23 6.05
N TYR A 64 0.40 18.19 7.35
CA TYR A 64 -0.21 19.06 8.35
C TYR A 64 0.57 20.36 8.59
N ASP A 65 1.34 20.80 7.61
CA ASP A 65 2.08 22.06 7.67
C ASP A 65 1.12 23.25 7.79
N ASP A 66 1.12 23.89 8.95
CA ASP A 66 0.26 25.03 9.29
C ASP A 66 0.77 26.38 8.74
N GLU A 67 2.00 26.40 8.21
CA GLU A 67 2.55 27.58 7.53
C GLU A 67 1.93 27.81 6.15
N VAL A 68 1.29 26.79 5.55
CA VAL A 68 0.58 26.95 4.27
C VAL A 68 -0.76 27.65 4.52
N PRO A 69 -0.95 28.88 4.01
CA PRO A 69 -2.12 29.67 4.34
C PRO A 69 -3.40 29.08 3.73
N LEU A 70 -4.53 29.27 4.43
CA LEU A 70 -5.89 28.98 3.95
C LEU A 70 -6.22 27.51 3.66
N VAL A 71 -5.31 26.59 3.90
CA VAL A 71 -5.56 25.15 3.69
C VAL A 71 -6.27 24.48 4.86
N PHE A 72 -6.20 25.07 6.05
CA PHE A 72 -6.96 24.66 7.22
C PHE A 72 -7.92 25.76 7.66
N GLN A 73 -9.23 25.48 7.61
CA GLN A 73 -10.29 26.42 8.01
C GLN A 73 -10.87 26.09 9.38
N SER A 74 -10.57 24.91 9.92
CA SER A 74 -11.08 24.43 11.20
C SER A 74 -10.11 23.45 11.83
N LYS A 75 -10.01 23.49 13.17
CA LYS A 75 -9.25 22.50 13.95
C LYS A 75 -9.80 21.07 13.88
N TYR A 76 -10.99 20.88 13.32
CA TYR A 76 -11.63 19.57 13.14
C TYR A 76 -11.42 19.00 11.73
N GLN A 77 -10.74 19.74 10.87
CA GLN A 77 -10.49 19.32 9.50
C GLN A 77 -9.48 18.16 9.47
N ALA A 78 -9.84 17.08 8.81
CA ALA A 78 -9.07 15.83 8.81
C ALA A 78 -7.81 15.86 7.92
N PHE A 79 -7.73 16.81 6.97
CA PHE A 79 -6.61 17.02 6.05
C PHE A 79 -6.71 18.40 5.40
N PRO A 80 -5.62 18.96 4.85
CA PRO A 80 -5.66 20.27 4.22
C PRO A 80 -6.53 20.25 2.95
N LEU A 81 -7.17 21.37 2.62
CA LEU A 81 -8.10 21.49 1.50
C LEU A 81 -7.47 21.15 0.15
N ASP A 82 -6.19 21.45 -0.01
CA ASP A 82 -5.42 21.17 -1.21
C ASP A 82 -4.87 19.74 -1.33
N PHE A 83 -5.07 18.87 -0.32
CA PHE A 83 -4.43 17.56 -0.21
C PHE A 83 -4.59 16.66 -1.45
N PHE A 84 -5.72 16.74 -2.12
CA PHE A 84 -5.98 15.97 -3.34
C PHE A 84 -5.77 16.77 -4.63
N GLU A 85 -5.31 18.02 -4.52
CA GLU A 85 -5.14 18.91 -5.65
C GLU A 85 -3.65 19.01 -6.06
N LYS A 86 -3.40 19.50 -7.26
CA LYS A 86 -2.03 19.69 -7.77
C LYS A 86 -1.24 20.72 -6.99
N ASP A 87 -1.93 21.69 -6.40
CA ASP A 87 -1.31 22.75 -5.61
C ASP A 87 -0.71 22.25 -4.30
N PHE A 88 -1.11 21.08 -3.81
CA PHE A 88 -0.56 20.49 -2.60
C PHE A 88 0.98 20.43 -2.61
N TYR A 89 1.54 19.88 -3.68
CA TYR A 89 2.99 19.82 -3.85
C TYR A 89 3.61 21.18 -4.05
N ILE A 90 3.01 22.03 -4.87
CA ILE A 90 3.50 23.37 -5.16
C ILE A 90 3.64 24.20 -3.87
N ASN A 91 2.61 24.17 -3.03
CA ASN A 91 2.54 24.91 -1.78
C ASN A 91 3.56 24.47 -0.73
N ARG A 92 4.05 23.21 -0.80
CA ARG A 92 4.96 22.59 0.16
C ARG A 92 6.27 22.11 -0.45
N LYS A 93 6.57 22.53 -1.68
CA LYS A 93 7.63 21.95 -2.50
C LYS A 93 8.97 21.81 -1.76
N SER A 94 9.47 22.88 -1.17
CA SER A 94 10.76 22.86 -0.48
C SER A 94 10.78 21.90 0.71
N LYS A 95 9.72 21.88 1.54
CA LYS A 95 9.62 20.99 2.71
C LYS A 95 9.49 19.54 2.27
N LEU A 96 8.66 19.25 1.28
CA LEU A 96 8.46 17.90 0.74
C LEU A 96 9.74 17.37 0.08
N ASP A 97 10.41 18.16 -0.74
CA ASP A 97 11.67 17.76 -1.37
C ASP A 97 12.74 17.42 -0.33
N ASN A 98 12.95 18.29 0.66
CA ASN A 98 13.88 18.07 1.76
C ASN A 98 13.53 16.80 2.57
N LYS A 99 12.23 16.57 2.82
CA LYS A 99 11.76 15.37 3.53
C LYS A 99 12.03 14.11 2.71
N LEU A 100 11.73 14.12 1.43
CA LEU A 100 11.99 12.99 0.53
C LEU A 100 13.48 12.67 0.43
N GLU A 101 14.34 13.68 0.31
CA GLU A 101 15.80 13.48 0.33
C GLU A 101 16.30 12.87 1.64
N LYS A 102 15.69 13.26 2.77
CA LYS A 102 16.00 12.67 4.07
C LYS A 102 15.55 11.21 4.13
N ILE A 103 14.31 10.91 3.72
CA ILE A 103 13.78 9.54 3.71
C ILE A 103 14.61 8.65 2.78
N GLN A 104 15.00 9.13 1.61
CA GLN A 104 15.81 8.38 0.64
C GLN A 104 17.13 7.86 1.22
N LYS A 105 17.69 8.59 2.20
CA LYS A 105 18.94 8.24 2.89
C LYS A 105 18.74 7.36 4.14
N TYR A 106 17.51 7.01 4.49
CA TYR A 106 17.23 6.20 5.68
C TYR A 106 17.86 4.82 5.58
N LYS A 107 18.42 4.38 6.70
CA LYS A 107 18.66 2.97 6.96
C LYS A 107 17.35 2.29 7.34
N LYS A 108 17.31 0.97 7.28
CA LYS A 108 16.14 0.15 7.63
C LYS A 108 15.53 0.56 8.97
N ASP A 109 16.35 0.68 10.01
CA ASP A 109 15.87 1.02 11.36
C ASP A 109 15.25 2.44 11.44
N GLN A 110 15.78 3.38 10.65
CA GLN A 110 15.23 4.74 10.61
C GLN A 110 13.85 4.76 9.91
N LEU A 111 13.67 3.96 8.85
CA LEU A 111 12.38 3.81 8.20
C LEU A 111 11.35 3.17 9.13
N ILE A 112 11.75 2.06 9.80
CA ILE A 112 10.91 1.39 10.81
C ILE A 112 10.48 2.39 11.88
N ASN A 113 11.44 3.06 12.51
CA ASN A 113 11.16 4.00 13.58
C ASN A 113 10.26 5.14 13.14
N HIS A 114 10.43 5.67 11.93
CA HIS A 114 9.58 6.74 11.42
C HIS A 114 8.13 6.28 11.26
N ILE A 115 7.89 5.16 10.56
CA ILE A 115 6.54 4.61 10.39
C ILE A 115 5.91 4.31 11.75
N LYS A 116 6.64 3.61 12.62
CA LYS A 116 6.17 3.22 13.96
C LYS A 116 5.82 4.43 14.81
N THR A 117 6.75 5.37 14.97
CA THR A 117 6.54 6.55 15.81
C THR A 117 5.34 7.37 15.33
N THR A 118 5.20 7.57 14.01
CA THR A 118 4.05 8.29 13.47
C THR A 118 2.76 7.51 13.72
N TYR A 119 2.75 6.20 13.48
CA TYR A 119 1.56 5.37 13.72
C TYR A 119 1.12 5.41 15.18
N GLU A 120 2.05 5.24 16.13
CA GLU A 120 1.74 5.25 17.58
C GLU A 120 1.31 6.63 18.08
N THR A 121 2.02 7.70 17.68
CA THR A 121 1.76 9.05 18.19
C THR A 121 0.55 9.74 17.58
N LYS A 122 0.17 9.33 16.37
CA LYS A 122 -0.96 9.92 15.63
C LYS A 122 -2.20 9.02 15.61
N ASN A 123 -2.14 7.85 16.28
CA ASN A 123 -3.25 6.89 16.34
C ASN A 123 -4.54 7.58 16.82
N GLY A 124 -5.63 7.29 16.11
CA GLY A 124 -6.96 7.86 16.38
C GLY A 124 -7.20 9.24 15.78
N ILE A 125 -6.20 9.93 15.26
CA ILE A 125 -6.43 11.19 14.55
C ILE A 125 -7.14 10.91 13.22
N LYS A 126 -8.28 11.55 13.00
CA LYS A 126 -9.06 11.40 11.78
C LYS A 126 -8.23 11.85 10.55
N ASN A 127 -8.11 10.98 9.56
CA ASN A 127 -7.35 11.22 8.34
C ASN A 127 -7.94 10.43 7.16
N PRO A 128 -7.56 10.71 5.89
CA PRO A 128 -8.16 10.07 4.71
C PRO A 128 -7.45 8.79 4.25
N CYS A 129 -6.31 8.40 4.85
CA CYS A 129 -5.42 7.39 4.28
C CYS A 129 -5.06 6.23 5.23
N VAL A 130 -5.09 6.46 6.54
CA VAL A 130 -4.70 5.45 7.53
C VAL A 130 -5.92 4.98 8.30
N GLU A 131 -6.21 3.70 8.19
CA GLU A 131 -7.21 3.02 9.00
C GLU A 131 -6.55 2.52 10.29
N TRP A 132 -6.66 3.33 11.34
CA TRP A 132 -6.08 2.98 12.65
C TRP A 132 -6.69 1.69 13.21
N ASN A 133 -5.84 0.83 13.77
CA ASN A 133 -6.24 -0.44 14.39
C ASN A 133 -6.89 -1.44 13.42
N SER A 134 -6.68 -1.29 12.13
CA SER A 134 -7.06 -2.30 11.15
C SER A 134 -6.37 -3.63 11.44
N TYR A 135 -7.10 -4.73 11.37
CA TYR A 135 -6.50 -6.08 11.50
C TYR A 135 -5.58 -6.42 10.32
N ILE A 136 -5.88 -5.90 9.13
CA ILE A 136 -5.16 -6.21 7.89
C ILE A 136 -4.01 -5.23 7.67
N TYR A 137 -4.25 -3.92 7.91
CA TYR A 137 -3.30 -2.84 7.61
C TYR A 137 -2.74 -2.22 8.89
N ASN A 138 -2.44 -3.06 9.88
CA ASN A 138 -1.86 -2.63 11.13
C ASN A 138 -0.42 -2.12 10.98
N GLU A 139 0.13 -1.56 12.04
CA GLU A 139 1.50 -1.05 12.10
C GLU A 139 2.52 -2.05 11.55
N GLU A 140 2.45 -3.32 11.99
CA GLU A 140 3.39 -4.37 11.61
C GLU A 140 3.40 -4.61 10.10
N ILE A 141 2.23 -4.71 9.48
CA ILE A 141 2.09 -4.92 8.04
C ILE A 141 2.60 -3.72 7.25
N LEU A 142 2.27 -2.49 7.67
CA LEU A 142 2.76 -1.28 7.01
C LEU A 142 4.30 -1.18 7.09
N ILE A 143 4.89 -1.52 8.25
CA ILE A 143 6.35 -1.56 8.40
C ILE A 143 6.97 -2.64 7.48
N LYS A 144 6.43 -3.86 7.45
CA LYS A 144 6.91 -4.94 6.58
C LYS A 144 6.92 -4.54 5.11
N ILE A 145 5.83 -3.96 4.64
CA ILE A 145 5.74 -3.49 3.26
C ILE A 145 6.68 -2.32 3.01
N GLY A 146 6.77 -1.37 3.93
CA GLY A 146 7.72 -0.26 3.86
C GLY A 146 9.18 -0.73 3.71
N ILE A 147 9.57 -1.76 4.49
CA ILE A 147 10.90 -2.40 4.39
C ILE A 147 11.07 -3.10 3.05
N ALA A 148 10.06 -3.83 2.58
CA ALA A 148 10.11 -4.57 1.32
C ALA A 148 10.30 -3.65 0.09
N PHE A 149 9.72 -2.47 0.11
CA PHE A 149 9.99 -1.42 -0.86
C PHE A 149 11.39 -0.83 -0.70
N GLY A 150 11.76 -0.55 0.54
CA GLY A 150 12.93 0.25 0.88
C GLY A 150 12.73 1.75 0.64
N PRO A 151 13.53 2.60 1.31
CA PRO A 151 13.34 4.04 1.30
C PRO A 151 13.50 4.69 -0.09
N GLN A 152 14.42 4.20 -0.92
CA GLN A 152 14.67 4.74 -2.25
C GLN A 152 13.44 4.57 -3.16
N LYS A 153 12.91 3.33 -3.25
CA LYS A 153 11.75 3.05 -4.10
C LYS A 153 10.48 3.75 -3.60
N LEU A 154 10.28 3.82 -2.28
CA LEU A 154 9.17 4.58 -1.71
C LEU A 154 9.23 6.06 -2.11
N VAL A 155 10.40 6.68 -2.03
CA VAL A 155 10.58 8.08 -2.40
C VAL A 155 10.26 8.30 -3.87
N GLU A 156 10.72 7.45 -4.79
CA GLU A 156 10.39 7.58 -6.21
C GLU A 156 8.88 7.45 -6.47
N ILE A 157 8.21 6.50 -5.81
CA ILE A 157 6.74 6.39 -5.88
C ILE A 157 6.06 7.65 -5.33
N PHE A 158 6.54 8.18 -4.20
CA PHE A 158 5.97 9.41 -3.62
C PHE A 158 6.18 10.64 -4.51
N ARG A 159 7.30 10.76 -5.21
CA ARG A 159 7.52 11.81 -6.22
C ARG A 159 6.49 11.73 -7.35
N VAL A 160 6.19 10.52 -7.82
CA VAL A 160 5.14 10.33 -8.82
C VAL A 160 3.77 10.74 -8.26
N ILE A 161 3.44 10.34 -7.02
CA ILE A 161 2.19 10.73 -6.36
C ILE A 161 2.07 12.26 -6.23
N LEU A 162 3.14 12.93 -5.83
CA LEU A 162 3.17 14.38 -5.68
C LEU A 162 2.95 15.13 -7.00
N THR A 163 3.45 14.58 -8.10
CA THR A 163 3.31 15.19 -9.44
C THR A 163 1.99 14.86 -10.13
N GLN A 164 1.47 13.63 -9.95
CA GLN A 164 0.20 13.19 -10.55
C GLN A 164 -1.03 13.52 -9.69
N GLY A 165 -0.80 13.79 -8.41
CA GLY A 165 -1.86 13.93 -7.40
C GLY A 165 -2.28 12.59 -6.81
N LEU A 166 -2.63 12.61 -5.52
CA LEU A 166 -3.00 11.40 -4.76
C LEU A 166 -4.27 10.71 -5.30
N LYS A 167 -5.12 11.42 -6.04
CA LYS A 167 -6.30 10.82 -6.72
C LYS A 167 -5.91 9.71 -7.69
N SER A 168 -4.74 9.80 -8.33
CA SER A 168 -4.25 8.78 -9.27
C SER A 168 -4.00 7.42 -8.61
N VAL A 169 -3.65 7.43 -7.32
CA VAL A 169 -3.39 6.21 -6.54
C VAL A 169 -4.66 5.41 -6.28
N LYS A 170 -5.81 6.09 -6.17
CA LYS A 170 -7.09 5.46 -5.80
C LYS A 170 -7.70 4.54 -6.86
N THR A 171 -7.17 4.50 -8.08
CA THR A 171 -7.79 3.78 -9.19
C THR A 171 -6.84 2.93 -10.01
N GLY A 172 -5.62 2.73 -9.55
CA GLY A 172 -4.61 2.06 -10.38
C GLY A 172 -3.54 1.28 -9.64
N MET A 173 -3.62 1.24 -8.31
CA MET A 173 -2.69 0.43 -7.54
C MET A 173 -2.98 -1.05 -7.74
N PRO A 174 -1.94 -1.89 -7.79
CA PRO A 174 -2.10 -3.34 -7.86
C PRO A 174 -2.87 -3.89 -6.66
N ASP A 175 -3.62 -4.98 -6.90
CA ASP A 175 -4.47 -5.60 -5.89
C ASP A 175 -3.68 -6.17 -4.72
N LEU A 176 -2.58 -6.91 -5.00
CA LEU A 176 -1.83 -7.65 -4.00
C LEU A 176 -0.45 -7.06 -3.77
N PHE A 177 -0.07 -6.97 -2.50
CA PHE A 177 1.25 -6.63 -1.99
C PHE A 177 1.83 -7.88 -1.33
N LEU A 178 2.83 -8.49 -1.98
CA LEU A 178 3.43 -9.74 -1.56
C LEU A 178 4.89 -9.50 -1.17
N TRP A 179 5.36 -10.18 -0.11
CA TRP A 179 6.76 -10.17 0.30
C TRP A 179 7.20 -11.57 0.74
N LYS A 180 8.50 -11.85 0.69
CA LYS A 180 9.10 -13.06 1.25
C LYS A 180 9.77 -12.74 2.56
N GLU A 181 9.53 -13.59 3.56
CA GLU A 181 10.21 -13.52 4.85
C GLU A 181 11.30 -14.61 4.90
N ASN A 182 12.57 -14.21 4.95
CA ASN A 182 13.68 -15.14 5.13
C ASN A 182 13.93 -15.36 6.62
N GLY A 183 13.87 -16.63 7.01
CA GLY A 183 14.31 -17.11 8.32
C GLY A 183 13.20 -17.38 9.31
N LYS A 184 13.34 -18.51 10.02
CA LYS A 184 12.63 -18.79 11.25
C LYS A 184 13.18 -17.83 12.31
N SER A 185 12.45 -16.82 12.69
CA SER A 185 12.79 -15.99 13.85
C SER A 185 12.95 -16.91 15.06
N LYS A 186 14.20 -17.14 15.51
CA LYS A 186 14.52 -17.91 16.71
C LYS A 186 14.28 -17.13 18.02
N TYR A 187 13.91 -15.86 17.94
CA TYR A 187 13.78 -14.98 19.09
C TYR A 187 12.37 -14.45 19.22
N LYS A 188 11.67 -14.92 20.24
CA LYS A 188 10.32 -14.49 20.65
C LYS A 188 10.27 -13.11 21.33
N GLU A 189 11.40 -12.43 21.50
CA GLU A 189 11.47 -11.18 22.24
C GLU A 189 12.20 -10.11 21.44
N LYS A 190 11.51 -8.99 21.23
CA LYS A 190 11.88 -7.76 20.51
C LYS A 190 11.92 -7.86 18.98
N PHE A 191 10.85 -7.38 18.36
CA PHE A 191 10.73 -6.73 17.02
C PHE A 191 11.88 -6.99 16.04
N TYR A 192 12.20 -8.24 15.73
CA TYR A 192 12.94 -8.57 14.53
C TYR A 192 11.91 -8.72 13.40
N TYR A 193 11.72 -7.65 12.64
CA TYR A 193 11.15 -7.81 11.32
C TYR A 193 12.05 -8.80 10.58
N ALA A 194 11.52 -9.98 10.26
CA ALA A 194 12.22 -10.99 9.48
C ALA A 194 12.91 -10.31 8.29
N GLU A 195 14.03 -10.86 7.85
CA GLU A 195 14.69 -10.34 6.64
C GLU A 195 13.68 -10.41 5.49
N ILE A 196 13.15 -9.25 5.14
CA ILE A 196 12.23 -9.11 4.03
C ILE A 196 13.09 -8.79 2.83
N ASP A 197 13.10 -9.70 1.85
CA ASP A 197 14.01 -9.60 0.72
C ASP A 197 13.47 -8.79 -0.42
N SER A 198 12.16 -8.89 -0.70
CA SER A 198 11.60 -8.30 -1.91
C SER A 198 10.10 -8.08 -1.78
N ILE A 199 9.65 -7.02 -2.45
CA ILE A 199 8.22 -6.79 -2.70
C ILE A 199 7.88 -7.31 -4.11
N LYS A 200 6.73 -7.96 -4.23
CA LYS A 200 6.09 -8.27 -5.49
C LYS A 200 4.68 -7.71 -5.49
N LEU A 201 4.31 -6.99 -6.51
CA LEU A 201 2.97 -6.44 -6.69
C LEU A 201 2.24 -7.24 -7.76
N VAL A 202 0.98 -7.57 -7.51
CA VAL A 202 0.18 -8.34 -8.46
C VAL A 202 -1.14 -7.64 -8.72
N GLU A 203 -1.39 -7.41 -9.99
CA GLU A 203 -2.70 -7.02 -10.50
C GLU A 203 -3.46 -8.26 -10.91
N VAL A 204 -4.66 -8.46 -10.40
CA VAL A 204 -5.47 -9.65 -10.61
C VAL A 204 -6.56 -9.37 -11.64
N LYS A 205 -6.67 -10.20 -12.67
CA LYS A 205 -7.67 -10.07 -13.73
C LYS A 205 -8.47 -11.34 -13.90
N SER A 206 -9.78 -11.21 -14.00
CA SER A 206 -10.65 -12.29 -14.45
C SER A 206 -10.61 -12.45 -15.97
N VAL A 207 -11.27 -13.47 -16.51
CA VAL A 207 -11.18 -13.88 -17.92
C VAL A 207 -11.41 -12.75 -18.93
N ASN A 208 -12.30 -11.80 -18.62
CA ASN A 208 -12.68 -10.73 -19.54
C ASN A 208 -12.18 -9.34 -19.12
N ASP A 209 -11.43 -9.26 -18.04
CA ASP A 209 -10.96 -7.98 -17.52
C ASP A 209 -9.74 -7.49 -18.28
N LYS A 210 -9.71 -6.19 -18.51
CA LYS A 210 -8.58 -5.49 -19.14
C LYS A 210 -7.99 -4.48 -18.18
N LEU A 211 -6.69 -4.26 -18.31
CA LEU A 211 -6.01 -3.20 -17.59
C LEU A 211 -6.51 -1.84 -18.04
N SER A 212 -6.91 -1.00 -17.10
CA SER A 212 -7.15 0.42 -17.34
C SER A 212 -5.83 1.15 -17.63
N ASP A 213 -5.91 2.33 -18.23
CA ASP A 213 -4.69 3.11 -18.53
C ASP A 213 -3.97 3.54 -17.25
N ASN A 214 -4.72 3.80 -16.17
CA ASN A 214 -4.11 4.12 -14.87
C ASN A 214 -3.40 2.91 -14.25
N GLN A 215 -3.95 1.70 -14.35
CA GLN A 215 -3.28 0.47 -13.94
C GLN A 215 -1.99 0.24 -14.74
N LYS A 216 -2.04 0.39 -16.07
CA LYS A 216 -0.84 0.29 -16.93
C LYS A 216 0.23 1.30 -16.53
N PHE A 217 -0.18 2.55 -16.25
CA PHE A 217 0.72 3.60 -15.79
C PHE A 217 1.43 3.20 -14.50
N TRP A 218 0.69 2.74 -13.48
CA TRP A 218 1.28 2.37 -12.20
C TRP A 218 2.13 1.10 -12.29
N LEU A 219 1.70 0.07 -13.01
CA LEU A 219 2.50 -1.14 -13.23
C LEU A 219 3.83 -0.78 -13.93
N LYS A 220 3.79 0.09 -14.94
CA LYS A 220 4.98 0.58 -15.62
C LYS A 220 5.88 1.36 -14.65
N THR A 221 5.32 2.29 -13.88
CA THR A 221 6.04 3.08 -12.88
C THR A 221 6.75 2.18 -11.86
N PHE A 222 6.09 1.17 -11.33
CA PHE A 222 6.71 0.22 -10.42
C PHE A 222 7.84 -0.57 -11.07
N CYS A 223 7.63 -1.06 -12.28
CA CYS A 223 8.63 -1.82 -13.04
C CYS A 223 9.89 -0.96 -13.30
N GLU A 224 9.72 0.29 -13.75
CA GLU A 224 10.82 1.23 -14.01
C GLU A 224 11.62 1.55 -12.74
N ASN A 225 11.00 1.47 -11.57
CA ASN A 225 11.66 1.62 -10.27
C ASN A 225 12.19 0.30 -9.67
N GLY A 226 12.30 -0.75 -10.49
CA GLY A 226 12.88 -2.03 -10.08
C GLY A 226 12.04 -2.79 -9.05
N ILE A 227 10.71 -2.60 -9.07
CA ILE A 227 9.76 -3.37 -8.27
C ILE A 227 9.23 -4.49 -9.15
N ASN A 228 9.19 -5.71 -8.60
CA ASN A 228 8.63 -6.85 -9.31
C ASN A 228 7.11 -6.71 -9.41
N VAL A 229 6.60 -6.69 -10.63
CA VAL A 229 5.16 -6.59 -10.91
C VAL A 229 4.69 -7.75 -11.79
N GLU A 230 3.47 -8.19 -11.58
CA GLU A 230 2.83 -9.25 -12.34
C GLU A 230 1.37 -8.91 -12.61
N VAL A 231 0.85 -9.35 -13.76
CA VAL A 231 -0.59 -9.38 -14.02
C VAL A 231 -1.03 -10.84 -14.04
N LEU A 232 -1.81 -11.24 -13.05
CA LEU A 232 -2.33 -12.60 -12.90
C LEU A 232 -3.72 -12.72 -13.51
N HIS A 233 -3.86 -13.54 -14.55
CA HIS A 233 -5.16 -13.87 -15.13
C HIS A 233 -5.72 -15.17 -14.54
N ILE A 234 -6.87 -15.10 -13.88
CA ILE A 234 -7.60 -16.24 -13.34
C ILE A 234 -8.68 -16.64 -14.35
N LYS A 235 -8.59 -17.89 -14.80
CA LYS A 235 -9.50 -18.48 -15.82
C LYS A 235 -10.56 -19.36 -15.20
#